data_77686592c943ce69b5410bfe9495be7f
#
_entry.id   77686592c943ce69b5410bfe9495be7f
#
_cell.length_a   1.000
_cell.length_b   1.000
_cell.length_c   1.000
_cell.angle_alpha   90.00
_cell.angle_beta   90.00
_cell.angle_gamma   90.00
#
_symmetry.space_group_name_H-M   'P 1'
#
loop_
_entity.id
_entity.type
_entity.pdbx_description
1 polymer ?
#
loop_
_entity_poly.entity_id
_entity_poly.type
_entity_poly.pdbx_seq_one_letter_code
_entity_poly.pdbx_strand_id
1 'polypeptide(L)'
;LQSIKDNYKTFDLPYNGQDNDDYVNGQGFCCNDGTPEAAQARAMARTRAANGNFKPNDEYERMQFYYHPDHLGSSSYITNLDGEVAQHIEYVPFGEVFIEERNNTWNTPYLFNAKEFDEETGMYYYGARYYEPRLSLWISVDPMEEKYPNIGGYVYCVNNPVKFVDLDGRDWILSVGNRVYWYGGKVGNKKHLMYTFKATSGYKGLDTKGTYWNLQKAKYQNVRNGGPTAEGTYHINLKPDPNRVAETDTKTGALKKNPSGGIEKIPDFVENPNKRGYGWTYEEWGKNRASLTPDKVTGATNEERDNNSYYFHDSQKGYSHGCTEVETELFNKLNDYRKAGHDRIDVIVKYPGPNHSTNGGTKKNEKNK
;
A
#
# COMPACT_ATOMS: atom_id res chain seq x y z
N LEU A 1 4.26 -30.28 21.41
CA LEU A 1 3.11 -30.83 22.16
C LEU A 1 3.40 -30.95 23.65
N GLN A 2 4.50 -31.59 24.06
CA GLN A 2 4.82 -31.73 25.48
C GLN A 2 5.01 -30.39 26.19
N SER A 3 5.66 -29.42 25.51
CA SER A 3 5.85 -28.07 26.06
C SER A 3 4.53 -27.31 26.26
N ILE A 4 3.55 -27.52 25.39
CA ILE A 4 2.22 -26.90 25.49
C ILE A 4 1.48 -27.52 26.72
N LYS A 5 1.48 -28.84 26.83
CA LYS A 5 0.91 -29.55 28.00
C LYS A 5 1.55 -29.12 29.31
N ASP A 6 2.86 -28.91 29.31
CA ASP A 6 3.60 -28.47 30.49
C ASP A 6 3.24 -27.03 30.86
N ASN A 7 2.98 -26.15 29.86
CA ASN A 7 2.49 -24.78 30.09
C ASN A 7 1.09 -24.76 30.70
N TYR A 8 0.11 -25.53 30.16
CA TYR A 8 -1.22 -25.66 30.76
C TYR A 8 -1.13 -26.13 32.20
N LYS A 9 -0.25 -27.07 32.49
CA LYS A 9 0.00 -27.60 33.82
C LYS A 9 0.65 -26.58 34.75
N THR A 10 1.55 -25.76 34.23
CA THR A 10 2.25 -24.72 34.98
C THR A 10 1.31 -23.57 35.38
N PHE A 11 0.34 -23.27 34.54
CA PHE A 11 -0.65 -22.20 34.79
C PHE A 11 -1.96 -22.71 35.38
N ASP A 12 -2.04 -24.01 35.73
CA ASP A 12 -3.23 -24.66 36.27
C ASP A 12 -4.50 -24.47 35.42
N LEU A 13 -4.30 -24.40 34.09
CA LEU A 13 -5.37 -24.26 33.12
C LEU A 13 -5.88 -25.64 32.70
N PRO A 14 -7.21 -25.83 32.54
CA PRO A 14 -7.75 -27.08 32.05
C PRO A 14 -7.32 -27.32 30.59
N TYR A 15 -6.44 -28.27 30.40
CA TYR A 15 -6.15 -28.83 29.09
C TYR A 15 -7.28 -29.75 28.67
N ASN A 16 -7.93 -29.50 27.54
CA ASN A 16 -9.10 -30.29 27.10
C ASN A 16 -8.77 -31.74 26.70
N GLY A 17 -7.50 -32.11 26.75
CA GLY A 17 -7.05 -33.50 26.69
C GLY A 17 -7.06 -34.16 25.32
N GLN A 18 -7.47 -33.45 24.29
CA GLN A 18 -7.32 -33.95 22.90
C GLN A 18 -5.93 -33.64 22.44
N ASP A 19 -5.13 -34.69 22.28
CA ASP A 19 -3.88 -34.59 21.52
C ASP A 19 -4.23 -34.23 20.11
N ASN A 20 -3.47 -33.33 19.56
CA ASN A 20 -3.54 -33.00 18.14
C ASN A 20 -3.16 -34.17 17.21
N ASP A 21 -3.24 -35.41 17.67
CA ASP A 21 -3.08 -36.61 16.88
C ASP A 21 -4.26 -36.86 15.94
N ASP A 22 -5.32 -36.03 16.04
CA ASP A 22 -6.59 -36.18 15.32
C ASP A 22 -6.62 -35.52 13.94
N TYR A 23 -5.50 -35.23 13.41
CA TYR A 23 -5.47 -34.63 12.09
C TYR A 23 -5.80 -35.59 11.00
N VAL A 24 -6.70 -35.19 10.13
CA VAL A 24 -7.00 -35.90 8.89
C VAL A 24 -6.79 -37.42 9.05
N ASN A 25 -7.72 -38.09 9.72
CA ASN A 25 -7.64 -39.51 10.10
C ASN A 25 -6.71 -39.84 11.28
N GLY A 26 -6.62 -38.97 12.28
CA GLY A 26 -5.82 -39.22 13.46
C GLY A 26 -4.32 -38.93 13.33
N GLN A 27 -3.91 -38.27 12.26
CA GLN A 27 -2.48 -37.96 12.03
C GLN A 27 -2.23 -36.44 12.11
N GLY A 28 -1.50 -36.03 13.11
CA GLY A 28 -1.27 -34.67 13.51
C GLY A 28 -0.82 -33.69 12.40
N PHE A 29 -1.54 -32.61 12.28
CA PHE A 29 -1.31 -31.56 11.28
C PHE A 29 -0.39 -30.46 11.77
N CYS A 30 -0.40 -30.16 13.04
CA CYS A 30 0.36 -29.07 13.60
C CYS A 30 1.78 -29.44 14.01
N CYS A 31 2.09 -30.69 14.00
CA CYS A 31 3.43 -31.11 14.35
C CYS A 31 4.19 -31.41 13.09
N ASN A 32 5.12 -30.53 12.75
CA ASN A 32 6.16 -30.88 11.81
C ASN A 32 7.10 -31.86 12.52
N ASP A 33 6.63 -33.11 12.68
CA ASP A 33 7.42 -34.20 13.24
C ASP A 33 8.49 -34.69 12.26
N GLY A 34 8.56 -34.08 11.04
CA GLY A 34 9.49 -34.42 9.99
C GLY A 34 9.19 -35.75 9.29
N THR A 35 8.03 -36.39 9.59
CA THR A 35 7.69 -37.66 8.95
C THR A 35 7.11 -37.45 7.56
N PRO A 36 7.39 -38.39 6.61
CA PRO A 36 6.80 -38.39 5.28
C PRO A 36 5.26 -38.42 5.31
N GLU A 37 4.69 -39.10 6.30
CA GLU A 37 3.26 -39.27 6.49
C GLU A 37 2.59 -37.93 6.85
N ALA A 38 3.19 -37.12 7.75
CA ALA A 38 2.71 -35.82 8.09
C ALA A 38 2.79 -34.84 6.90
N ALA A 39 3.85 -34.92 6.10
CA ALA A 39 4.00 -34.14 4.87
C ALA A 39 2.94 -34.55 3.83
N GLN A 40 2.64 -35.82 3.68
CA GLN A 40 1.64 -36.33 2.75
C GLN A 40 0.20 -35.94 3.20
N ALA A 41 -0.09 -36.01 4.50
CA ALA A 41 -1.37 -35.58 5.04
C ALA A 41 -1.60 -34.07 4.81
N ARG A 42 -0.58 -33.23 5.01
CA ARG A 42 -0.61 -31.80 4.68
C ARG A 42 -0.84 -31.55 3.18
N ALA A 43 -0.13 -32.26 2.32
CA ALA A 43 -0.30 -32.14 0.88
C ALA A 43 -1.73 -32.51 0.44
N MET A 44 -2.28 -33.61 1.00
CA MET A 44 -3.65 -34.02 0.71
C MET A 44 -4.72 -33.03 1.22
N ALA A 45 -4.53 -32.44 2.40
CA ALA A 45 -5.44 -31.43 2.92
C ALA A 45 -5.41 -30.15 2.08
N ARG A 46 -4.21 -29.68 1.70
CA ARG A 46 -4.06 -28.55 0.77
C ARG A 46 -4.68 -28.84 -0.60
N THR A 47 -4.50 -30.01 -1.13
CA THR A 47 -5.08 -30.41 -2.43
C THR A 47 -6.60 -30.48 -2.36
N ARG A 48 -7.19 -30.93 -1.27
CA ARG A 48 -8.65 -30.95 -1.06
C ARG A 48 -9.19 -29.53 -0.93
N ALA A 49 -8.54 -28.65 -0.20
CA ALA A 49 -8.92 -27.25 -0.07
C ALA A 49 -8.75 -26.47 -1.40
N ALA A 50 -7.69 -26.72 -2.16
CA ALA A 50 -7.40 -26.01 -3.41
C ALA A 50 -8.20 -26.50 -4.62
N ASN A 51 -8.53 -27.80 -4.69
CA ASN A 51 -9.17 -28.39 -5.87
C ASN A 51 -10.70 -28.40 -5.85
N GLY A 52 -11.33 -27.81 -4.80
CA GLY A 52 -12.79 -27.70 -4.77
C GLY A 52 -13.51 -29.03 -4.98
N ASN A 53 -12.96 -30.15 -4.48
CA ASN A 53 -13.59 -31.48 -4.54
C ASN A 53 -14.78 -31.55 -3.59
N PHE A 54 -15.72 -30.60 -3.78
CA PHE A 54 -17.03 -30.64 -3.15
C PHE A 54 -17.92 -31.61 -3.92
N LYS A 55 -18.49 -32.55 -3.22
CA LYS A 55 -19.56 -33.36 -3.82
C LYS A 55 -20.74 -32.45 -4.10
N PRO A 56 -21.52 -32.72 -5.17
CA PRO A 56 -22.65 -31.85 -5.58
C PRO A 56 -23.72 -31.57 -4.52
N ASN A 57 -23.69 -32.28 -3.38
CA ASN A 57 -24.61 -32.11 -2.26
C ASN A 57 -23.92 -31.73 -0.95
N ASP A 58 -22.64 -31.37 -0.98
CA ASP A 58 -22.00 -30.81 0.20
C ASP A 58 -22.56 -29.40 0.38
N GLU A 59 -23.14 -29.14 1.53
CA GLU A 59 -23.73 -27.86 1.87
C GLU A 59 -22.61 -26.81 1.90
N TYR A 60 -22.41 -26.16 0.77
CA TYR A 60 -21.37 -25.15 0.54
C TYR A 60 -21.38 -24.05 1.60
N GLU A 61 -22.58 -23.76 2.13
CA GLU A 61 -22.78 -22.77 3.20
C GLU A 61 -22.21 -23.24 4.55
N ARG A 62 -22.09 -24.53 4.81
CA ARG A 62 -21.47 -25.05 6.03
C ARG A 62 -19.95 -24.91 6.05
N MET A 63 -19.33 -24.63 4.93
CA MET A 63 -17.88 -24.38 4.82
C MET A 63 -17.52 -22.90 4.90
N GLN A 64 -18.42 -22.06 5.41
CA GLN A 64 -18.13 -20.68 5.71
C GLN A 64 -17.49 -20.56 7.09
N PHE A 65 -16.35 -19.86 7.14
CA PHE A 65 -15.61 -19.61 8.36
C PHE A 65 -15.48 -18.12 8.60
N TYR A 66 -15.67 -17.71 9.84
CA TYR A 66 -15.65 -16.30 10.24
C TYR A 66 -14.44 -16.05 11.14
N TYR A 67 -13.61 -15.10 10.72
CA TYR A 67 -12.44 -14.68 11.45
C TYR A 67 -12.79 -13.64 12.50
N HIS A 68 -12.34 -13.89 13.74
CA HIS A 68 -12.42 -12.95 14.85
C HIS A 68 -10.98 -12.51 15.18
N PRO A 69 -10.50 -11.43 14.54
CA PRO A 69 -9.12 -10.99 14.72
C PRO A 69 -8.94 -10.22 16.02
N ASP A 70 -7.71 -10.22 16.53
CA ASP A 70 -7.29 -9.33 17.60
C ASP A 70 -7.14 -7.87 17.10
N HIS A 71 -6.69 -6.97 17.98
CA HIS A 71 -6.50 -5.54 17.66
C HIS A 71 -5.39 -5.28 16.62
N LEU A 72 -4.53 -6.25 16.36
CA LEU A 72 -3.46 -6.22 15.36
C LEU A 72 -3.88 -6.87 14.04
N GLY A 73 -5.07 -7.47 13.99
CA GLY A 73 -5.57 -8.20 12.84
C GLY A 73 -5.11 -9.66 12.77
N SER A 74 -4.52 -10.20 13.85
CA SER A 74 -4.15 -11.61 13.94
C SER A 74 -5.37 -12.49 14.15
N SER A 75 -5.40 -13.67 13.55
CA SER A 75 -6.50 -14.62 13.68
C SER A 75 -6.51 -15.20 15.11
N SER A 76 -7.42 -14.75 15.99
CA SER A 76 -7.52 -15.28 17.35
C SER A 76 -8.54 -16.40 17.47
N TYR A 77 -9.75 -16.20 16.92
CA TYR A 77 -10.78 -17.21 16.84
C TYR A 77 -11.31 -17.32 15.44
N ILE A 78 -11.62 -18.54 15.04
CA ILE A 78 -12.31 -18.82 13.77
C ILE A 78 -13.49 -19.70 14.09
N THR A 79 -14.68 -19.27 13.71
CA THR A 79 -15.93 -20.01 13.92
C THR A 79 -16.51 -20.50 12.61
N ASN A 80 -17.22 -21.62 12.65
CA ASN A 80 -18.05 -22.10 11.55
C ASN A 80 -19.41 -21.35 11.51
N LEU A 81 -20.26 -21.72 10.56
CA LEU A 81 -21.61 -21.12 10.39
C LEU A 81 -22.49 -21.32 11.64
N ASP A 82 -22.32 -22.40 12.36
CA ASP A 82 -23.11 -22.73 13.55
C ASP A 82 -22.59 -22.00 14.80
N GLY A 83 -21.51 -21.20 14.67
CA GLY A 83 -20.90 -20.44 15.76
C GLY A 83 -19.92 -21.28 16.62
N GLU A 84 -19.66 -22.52 16.24
CA GLU A 84 -18.67 -23.36 16.94
C GLU A 84 -17.26 -22.89 16.58
N VAL A 85 -16.36 -22.92 17.56
CA VAL A 85 -14.94 -22.57 17.37
C VAL A 85 -14.26 -23.68 16.56
N ALA A 86 -13.84 -23.36 15.35
CA ALA A 86 -13.08 -24.25 14.49
C ALA A 86 -11.58 -24.19 14.82
N GLN A 87 -11.08 -23.00 15.18
CA GLN A 87 -9.69 -22.78 15.54
C GLN A 87 -9.59 -21.63 16.55
N HIS A 88 -8.75 -21.81 17.57
CA HIS A 88 -8.37 -20.79 18.54
C HIS A 88 -6.85 -20.66 18.55
N ILE A 89 -6.33 -19.43 18.46
CA ILE A 89 -4.91 -19.16 18.36
C ILE A 89 -4.55 -18.00 19.25
N GLU A 90 -3.51 -18.17 20.08
CA GLU A 90 -2.89 -17.10 20.85
C GLU A 90 -1.43 -16.94 20.45
N TYR A 91 -0.96 -15.69 20.49
CA TYR A 91 0.39 -15.34 20.08
C TYR A 91 1.16 -14.69 21.21
N VAL A 92 2.48 -14.93 21.27
CA VAL A 92 3.35 -14.04 22.02
C VAL A 92 3.49 -12.70 21.26
N PRO A 93 3.92 -11.62 21.91
CA PRO A 93 3.92 -10.27 21.33
C PRO A 93 4.57 -10.17 19.95
N PHE A 94 5.53 -10.98 19.62
CA PHE A 94 6.22 -11.01 18.34
C PHE A 94 5.65 -12.02 17.33
N GLY A 95 4.49 -12.62 17.63
CA GLY A 95 3.76 -13.42 16.64
C GLY A 95 4.11 -14.89 16.59
N GLU A 96 5.00 -15.38 17.46
CA GLU A 96 5.14 -16.81 17.66
C GLU A 96 3.83 -17.34 18.24
N VAL A 97 3.35 -18.47 17.71
CA VAL A 97 2.12 -19.12 18.20
C VAL A 97 2.40 -19.71 19.57
N PHE A 98 1.66 -19.24 20.58
CA PHE A 98 1.74 -19.73 21.94
C PHE A 98 0.74 -20.86 22.23
N ILE A 99 -0.50 -20.68 21.80
CA ILE A 99 -1.57 -21.68 21.90
C ILE A 99 -2.22 -21.82 20.54
N GLU A 100 -2.49 -23.05 20.15
CA GLU A 100 -3.32 -23.34 18.99
C GLU A 100 -4.18 -24.57 19.26
N GLU A 101 -5.50 -24.36 19.25
CA GLU A 101 -6.52 -25.39 19.38
C GLU A 101 -7.36 -25.45 18.11
N ARG A 102 -7.66 -26.67 17.65
CA ARG A 102 -8.40 -26.92 16.40
C ARG A 102 -9.44 -28.03 16.61
N ASN A 103 -10.58 -27.90 15.95
CA ASN A 103 -11.59 -28.97 15.95
C ASN A 103 -11.45 -29.91 14.74
N ASN A 104 -10.34 -29.83 13.99
CA ASN A 104 -9.99 -30.68 12.85
C ASN A 104 -10.91 -30.59 11.63
N THR A 105 -11.84 -29.64 11.57
CA THR A 105 -12.71 -29.45 10.40
C THR A 105 -12.07 -28.60 9.32
N TRP A 106 -11.30 -27.59 9.73
CA TRP A 106 -10.64 -26.67 8.82
C TRP A 106 -9.50 -25.91 9.52
N ASN A 107 -8.51 -25.48 8.76
CA ASN A 107 -7.34 -24.77 9.24
C ASN A 107 -7.00 -23.59 8.33
N THR A 108 -6.74 -22.40 8.90
CA THR A 108 -6.27 -21.27 8.14
C THR A 108 -4.75 -21.21 8.05
N PRO A 109 -4.17 -20.87 6.89
CA PRO A 109 -2.77 -20.51 6.80
C PRO A 109 -2.49 -19.06 7.23
N TYR A 110 -3.53 -18.23 7.46
CA TYR A 110 -3.40 -16.82 7.80
C TYR A 110 -3.50 -16.61 9.30
N LEU A 111 -2.38 -16.36 9.96
CA LEU A 111 -2.26 -16.31 11.40
C LEU A 111 -1.97 -14.89 11.90
N PHE A 112 -0.77 -14.63 12.41
CA PHE A 112 -0.35 -13.35 12.98
C PHE A 112 -0.46 -12.21 11.96
N ASN A 113 -1.09 -11.09 12.31
CA ASN A 113 -1.39 -9.96 11.44
C ASN A 113 -2.08 -10.33 10.11
N ALA A 114 -2.86 -11.41 10.10
CA ALA A 114 -3.46 -12.00 8.89
C ALA A 114 -2.43 -12.33 7.80
N LYS A 115 -1.20 -12.68 8.17
CA LYS A 115 -0.16 -13.10 7.24
C LYS A 115 -0.16 -14.59 7.06
N GLU A 116 0.19 -15.00 5.83
CA GLU A 116 0.37 -16.40 5.50
C GLU A 116 1.56 -16.95 6.27
N PHE A 117 1.31 -17.99 7.05
CA PHE A 117 2.32 -18.71 7.80
C PHE A 117 2.79 -19.92 6.98
N ASP A 118 4.06 -19.94 6.67
CA ASP A 118 4.70 -21.07 6.03
C ASP A 118 5.13 -22.08 7.11
N GLU A 119 4.36 -23.14 7.25
CA GLU A 119 4.60 -24.19 8.25
C GLU A 119 5.95 -24.91 8.04
N GLU A 120 6.46 -24.96 6.81
CA GLU A 120 7.72 -25.65 6.51
C GLU A 120 8.93 -24.86 7.04
N THR A 121 8.88 -23.54 6.94
CA THR A 121 9.97 -22.67 7.38
C THR A 121 9.74 -22.07 8.76
N GLY A 122 8.48 -22.01 9.22
CA GLY A 122 8.08 -21.33 10.45
C GLY A 122 8.04 -19.81 10.32
N MET A 123 7.98 -19.28 9.12
CA MET A 123 8.04 -17.84 8.84
C MET A 123 6.70 -17.32 8.34
N TYR A 124 6.48 -16.02 8.54
CA TYR A 124 5.36 -15.30 7.96
C TYR A 124 5.75 -14.59 6.68
N TYR A 125 4.97 -14.74 5.62
CA TYR A 125 5.14 -14.01 4.38
C TYR A 125 4.40 -12.68 4.40
N TYR A 126 5.12 -11.58 4.42
CA TYR A 126 4.57 -10.22 4.45
C TYR A 126 4.50 -9.54 3.06
N GLY A 127 4.80 -10.26 2.00
CA GLY A 127 4.82 -9.75 0.63
C GLY A 127 6.21 -9.28 0.20
N ALA A 128 6.79 -8.31 0.88
CA ALA A 128 8.13 -7.81 0.57
C ALA A 128 9.24 -8.58 1.29
N ARG A 129 8.95 -9.15 2.46
CA ARG A 129 9.92 -9.85 3.32
C ARG A 129 9.30 -11.06 4.00
N TYR A 130 10.16 -11.99 4.41
CA TYR A 130 9.82 -13.06 5.35
C TYR A 130 10.19 -12.64 6.77
N TYR A 131 9.27 -12.88 7.70
CA TYR A 131 9.41 -12.58 9.11
C TYR A 131 9.54 -13.87 9.92
N GLU A 132 10.58 -13.98 10.72
CA GLU A 132 10.82 -15.11 11.62
C GLU A 132 10.39 -14.71 13.06
N PRO A 133 9.25 -15.19 13.54
CA PRO A 133 8.69 -14.75 14.83
C PRO A 133 9.51 -15.21 16.03
N ARG A 134 10.18 -16.36 15.93
CA ARG A 134 11.04 -16.91 17.02
C ARG A 134 12.29 -16.05 17.24
N LEU A 135 12.79 -15.41 16.18
CA LEU A 135 13.91 -14.48 16.25
C LEU A 135 13.44 -13.03 16.48
N SER A 136 12.13 -12.76 16.30
CA SER A 136 11.57 -11.41 16.34
C SER A 136 12.18 -10.47 15.28
N LEU A 137 12.64 -11.02 14.16
CA LEU A 137 13.38 -10.31 13.13
C LEU A 137 12.88 -10.64 11.73
N TRP A 138 13.10 -9.68 10.83
CA TRP A 138 13.06 -9.93 9.40
C TRP A 138 14.26 -10.78 8.96
N ILE A 139 14.06 -11.68 7.99
CA ILE A 139 15.16 -12.51 7.46
C ILE A 139 16.00 -11.76 6.41
N SER A 140 15.45 -10.70 5.85
CA SER A 140 16.17 -9.80 4.93
C SER A 140 16.24 -8.39 5.50
N VAL A 141 17.26 -7.64 5.07
CA VAL A 141 17.44 -6.22 5.41
C VAL A 141 16.21 -5.44 4.94
N ASP A 142 15.80 -4.47 5.74
CA ASP A 142 14.76 -3.53 5.35
C ASP A 142 15.21 -2.79 4.08
N PRO A 143 14.43 -2.85 2.98
CA PRO A 143 14.71 -2.03 1.80
C PRO A 143 14.80 -0.52 2.11
N MET A 144 14.36 -0.11 3.30
CA MET A 144 14.35 1.27 3.79
C MET A 144 15.40 1.52 4.91
N GLU A 145 16.37 0.62 5.14
CA GLU A 145 17.34 0.71 6.22
C GLU A 145 18.08 2.06 6.26
N GLU A 146 18.50 2.57 5.10
CA GLU A 146 19.19 3.87 5.01
C GLU A 146 18.36 5.06 5.53
N LYS A 147 17.03 4.91 5.53
CA LYS A 147 16.10 5.95 5.99
C LYS A 147 15.98 6.02 7.50
N TYR A 148 16.30 4.91 8.17
CA TYR A 148 16.20 4.78 9.62
C TYR A 148 17.55 4.34 10.22
N PRO A 149 18.62 5.16 10.14
CA PRO A 149 19.97 4.76 10.53
C PRO A 149 20.09 4.39 12.01
N ASN A 150 19.08 4.74 12.82
CA ASN A 150 19.02 4.41 14.25
C ASN A 150 18.19 3.13 14.52
N ILE A 151 17.64 2.49 13.50
CA ILE A 151 16.84 1.26 13.61
C ILE A 151 17.55 0.23 12.73
N GLY A 152 17.93 -0.91 13.31
CA GLY A 152 18.58 -1.96 12.52
C GLY A 152 17.67 -2.48 11.43
N GLY A 153 18.20 -2.75 10.23
CA GLY A 153 17.45 -3.14 9.04
C GLY A 153 16.67 -4.46 9.15
N TYR A 154 16.86 -5.20 10.23
CA TYR A 154 16.17 -6.46 10.52
C TYR A 154 15.11 -6.34 11.61
N VAL A 155 14.94 -5.14 12.19
CA VAL A 155 14.03 -4.94 13.33
C VAL A 155 12.57 -4.94 12.88
N TYR A 156 11.76 -5.80 13.49
CA TYR A 156 10.32 -5.85 13.28
C TYR A 156 9.61 -4.79 14.15
N CYS A 157 8.75 -3.97 13.51
CA CYS A 157 7.87 -2.99 14.17
C CYS A 157 8.57 -2.11 15.22
N VAL A 158 9.84 -1.72 14.99
CA VAL A 158 10.63 -0.89 15.93
C VAL A 158 10.68 -1.50 17.35
N ASN A 159 10.74 -2.83 17.47
CA ASN A 159 10.65 -3.60 18.71
C ASN A 159 9.38 -3.33 19.54
N ASN A 160 8.29 -2.92 18.91
CA ASN A 160 7.02 -2.68 19.57
C ASN A 160 5.84 -3.26 18.76
N PRO A 161 5.78 -4.60 18.59
CA PRO A 161 4.79 -5.27 17.77
C PRO A 161 3.37 -5.25 18.36
N VAL A 162 3.21 -4.93 19.65
CA VAL A 162 1.90 -4.77 20.29
C VAL A 162 1.20 -3.48 19.85
N LYS A 163 1.97 -2.49 19.41
CA LYS A 163 1.48 -1.18 18.97
C LYS A 163 1.51 -0.99 17.46
N PHE A 164 2.48 -1.60 16.80
CA PHE A 164 2.74 -1.42 15.38
C PHE A 164 2.55 -2.74 14.62
N VAL A 165 2.04 -2.63 13.41
CA VAL A 165 1.90 -3.72 12.44
C VAL A 165 2.53 -3.29 11.14
N ASP A 166 3.39 -4.11 10.57
CA ASP A 166 3.82 -3.97 9.18
C ASP A 166 2.83 -4.74 8.28
N LEU A 167 2.04 -4.04 7.49
CA LEU A 167 0.89 -4.64 6.81
C LEU A 167 1.23 -5.32 5.48
N ASP A 168 2.26 -4.89 4.76
CA ASP A 168 2.68 -5.48 3.47
C ASP A 168 4.08 -5.06 3.01
N GLY A 169 4.84 -4.38 3.86
CA GLY A 169 6.16 -3.87 3.52
C GLY A 169 6.16 -2.82 2.40
N ARG A 170 4.99 -2.20 2.07
CA ARG A 170 4.84 -1.19 1.01
C ARG A 170 4.18 0.06 1.53
N ASP A 171 4.58 1.18 0.95
CA ASP A 171 3.96 2.47 1.23
C ASP A 171 2.93 2.84 0.16
N TRP A 172 2.03 3.77 0.50
CA TRP A 172 1.07 4.31 -0.43
C TRP A 172 0.79 5.81 -0.19
N ILE A 173 0.25 6.48 -1.20
CA ILE A 173 -0.01 7.92 -1.18
C ILE A 173 -1.51 8.18 -1.27
N LEU A 174 -2.01 9.10 -0.42
CA LEU A 174 -3.34 9.69 -0.54
C LEU A 174 -3.23 11.16 -0.92
N SER A 175 -3.78 11.53 -2.07
CA SER A 175 -3.93 12.93 -2.48
C SER A 175 -5.37 13.39 -2.27
N VAL A 176 -5.56 14.45 -1.50
CA VAL A 176 -6.85 15.10 -1.31
C VAL A 176 -6.91 16.47 -1.98
N GLY A 177 -6.00 16.73 -2.90
CA GLY A 177 -5.89 17.95 -3.69
C GLY A 177 -5.14 19.09 -3.03
N ASN A 178 -5.39 19.40 -1.75
CA ASN A 178 -4.69 20.43 -0.98
C ASN A 178 -3.58 19.86 -0.09
N ARG A 179 -3.52 18.54 0.08
CA ARG A 179 -2.48 17.79 0.79
C ARG A 179 -2.23 16.46 0.09
N VAL A 180 -1.01 16.01 0.21
CA VAL A 180 -0.58 14.66 -0.12
C VAL A 180 -0.07 14.03 1.16
N TYR A 181 -0.63 12.87 1.50
CA TYR A 181 -0.28 12.07 2.67
C TYR A 181 0.42 10.80 2.20
N TRP A 182 1.54 10.50 2.81
CA TRP A 182 2.28 9.26 2.58
C TRP A 182 2.10 8.35 3.78
N TYR A 183 1.59 7.18 3.55
CA TYR A 183 1.32 6.18 4.57
C TYR A 183 2.19 4.95 4.35
N GLY A 184 2.68 4.35 5.43
CA GLY A 184 3.28 3.03 5.42
C GLY A 184 2.22 1.93 5.45
N GLY A 185 2.50 0.79 4.80
CA GLY A 185 1.68 -0.41 4.83
C GLY A 185 0.50 -0.40 3.85
N LYS A 186 -0.46 -1.28 4.08
CA LYS A 186 -1.54 -1.62 3.15
C LYS A 186 -2.30 -0.40 2.61
N VAL A 187 -2.48 -0.37 1.30
CA VAL A 187 -3.24 0.66 0.58
C VAL A 187 -4.62 0.85 1.20
N GLY A 188 -4.94 2.11 1.53
CA GLY A 188 -6.20 2.48 2.19
C GLY A 188 -6.15 2.49 3.72
N ASN A 189 -5.16 1.91 4.36
CA ASN A 189 -4.96 1.98 5.80
C ASN A 189 -4.25 3.28 6.20
N LYS A 190 -4.95 4.16 6.94
CA LYS A 190 -4.44 5.49 7.32
C LYS A 190 -3.77 5.53 8.69
N LYS A 191 -3.54 4.40 9.34
CA LYS A 191 -2.99 4.37 10.70
C LYS A 191 -1.53 4.83 10.77
N HIS A 192 -0.73 4.59 9.72
CA HIS A 192 0.70 4.89 9.69
C HIS A 192 1.02 6.07 8.77
N LEU A 193 0.64 7.27 9.16
CA LEU A 193 1.03 8.50 8.45
C LEU A 193 2.52 8.77 8.64
N MET A 194 3.28 8.75 7.55
CA MET A 194 4.73 8.99 7.55
C MET A 194 5.09 10.43 7.19
N TYR A 195 4.48 10.94 6.11
CA TYR A 195 4.74 12.29 5.63
C TYR A 195 3.48 13.00 5.19
N THR A 196 3.51 14.32 5.28
CA THR A 196 2.47 15.20 4.76
C THR A 196 3.11 16.30 3.94
N PHE A 197 2.62 16.52 2.73
CA PHE A 197 3.09 17.55 1.82
C PHE A 197 1.95 18.50 1.49
N LYS A 198 2.27 19.79 1.33
CA LYS A 198 1.33 20.74 0.74
C LYS A 198 1.13 20.38 -0.73
N ALA A 199 -0.11 20.54 -1.19
CA ALA A 199 -0.45 20.31 -2.57
C ALA A 199 -1.46 21.36 -3.05
N THR A 200 -1.49 21.61 -4.35
CA THR A 200 -2.52 22.44 -4.98
C THR A 200 -2.88 21.83 -6.32
N SER A 201 -4.17 21.69 -6.57
CA SER A 201 -4.68 21.13 -7.80
C SER A 201 -5.83 21.99 -8.34
N GLY A 202 -5.89 22.15 -9.65
CA GLY A 202 -6.86 22.98 -10.34
C GLY A 202 -6.37 24.42 -10.61
N TYR A 203 -6.92 24.98 -11.68
CA TYR A 203 -6.55 26.31 -12.18
C TYR A 203 -7.20 27.45 -11.38
N LYS A 204 -6.44 28.49 -11.17
CA LYS A 204 -6.93 29.76 -10.62
C LYS A 204 -6.20 30.91 -11.33
N GLY A 205 -6.94 31.76 -12.01
CA GLY A 205 -6.39 32.90 -12.73
C GLY A 205 -7.29 33.41 -13.84
N LEU A 206 -6.76 34.34 -14.64
CA LEU A 206 -7.40 34.86 -15.85
C LEU A 206 -7.05 33.96 -17.04
N ASP A 207 -8.02 33.61 -17.87
CA ASP A 207 -7.77 32.97 -19.16
C ASP A 207 -7.28 33.99 -20.20
N THR A 208 -6.98 33.51 -21.40
CA THR A 208 -6.51 34.36 -22.51
C THR A 208 -7.55 35.38 -22.99
N LYS A 209 -8.81 35.24 -22.58
CA LYS A 209 -9.92 36.15 -22.89
C LYS A 209 -10.23 37.12 -21.73
N GLY A 210 -9.44 37.09 -20.65
CA GLY A 210 -9.64 37.90 -19.46
C GLY A 210 -10.72 37.40 -18.50
N THR A 211 -11.24 36.19 -18.68
CA THR A 211 -12.22 35.60 -17.77
C THR A 211 -11.50 34.98 -16.57
N TYR A 212 -11.92 35.36 -15.35
CA TYR A 212 -11.35 34.80 -14.14
C TYR A 212 -11.99 33.44 -13.81
N TRP A 213 -11.15 32.43 -13.62
CA TRP A 213 -11.53 31.09 -13.23
C TRP A 213 -10.99 30.75 -11.85
N ASN A 214 -11.78 30.02 -11.07
CA ASN A 214 -11.34 29.38 -9.84
C ASN A 214 -11.89 27.96 -9.79
N LEU A 215 -11.09 27.04 -10.28
CA LEU A 215 -11.42 25.60 -10.40
C LEU A 215 -10.77 24.76 -9.27
N GLN A 216 -10.31 25.41 -8.19
CA GLN A 216 -9.65 24.74 -7.06
C GLN A 216 -10.66 24.16 -6.06
N LYS A 217 -11.63 23.39 -6.58
CA LYS A 217 -12.58 22.59 -5.79
C LYS A 217 -12.78 21.24 -6.42
N ALA A 218 -13.01 20.21 -5.61
CA ALA A 218 -13.21 18.83 -6.03
C ALA A 218 -14.29 18.65 -7.12
N LYS A 219 -15.40 19.38 -7.03
CA LYS A 219 -16.51 19.32 -8.00
C LYS A 219 -16.12 19.66 -9.45
N TYR A 220 -14.98 20.28 -9.66
CA TYR A 220 -14.49 20.66 -11.00
C TYR A 220 -13.52 19.62 -11.60
N GLN A 221 -13.37 18.45 -10.99
CA GLN A 221 -12.41 17.42 -11.41
C GLN A 221 -12.61 16.92 -12.85
N ASN A 222 -13.80 17.04 -13.41
CA ASN A 222 -14.11 16.70 -14.80
C ASN A 222 -13.86 17.85 -15.79
N VAL A 223 -13.52 19.06 -15.33
CA VAL A 223 -13.28 20.20 -16.20
C VAL A 223 -11.94 20.09 -16.91
N ARG A 224 -11.99 20.04 -18.26
CA ARG A 224 -10.81 19.89 -19.12
C ARG A 224 -9.86 21.08 -18.97
N ASN A 225 -8.54 20.80 -18.93
CA ASN A 225 -7.46 21.80 -18.87
C ASN A 225 -7.54 22.79 -17.69
N GLY A 226 -8.25 22.46 -16.62
CA GLY A 226 -8.35 23.38 -15.50
C GLY A 226 -8.82 22.78 -14.20
N GLY A 227 -9.58 21.69 -14.23
CA GLY A 227 -10.05 21.01 -13.04
C GLY A 227 -8.91 20.33 -12.27
N PRO A 228 -9.08 20.02 -10.97
CA PRO A 228 -8.10 19.27 -10.21
C PRO A 228 -7.95 17.84 -10.75
N THR A 229 -6.91 17.12 -10.32
CA THR A 229 -6.70 15.70 -10.66
C THR A 229 -7.95 14.90 -10.33
N ALA A 230 -8.43 14.06 -11.25
CA ALA A 230 -9.67 13.31 -11.05
C ALA A 230 -9.51 12.24 -9.94
N GLU A 231 -10.59 11.97 -9.20
CA GLU A 231 -10.64 10.88 -8.23
C GLU A 231 -10.38 9.54 -8.91
N GLY A 232 -9.67 8.65 -8.22
CA GLY A 232 -9.34 7.34 -8.72
C GLY A 232 -8.17 6.71 -7.99
N THR A 233 -7.78 5.55 -8.49
CA THR A 233 -6.57 4.84 -8.09
C THR A 233 -5.56 4.92 -9.23
N TYR A 234 -4.32 5.19 -8.85
CA TYR A 234 -3.19 5.40 -9.74
C TYR A 234 -1.96 4.75 -9.13
N HIS A 235 -0.91 4.69 -9.91
CA HIS A 235 0.41 4.40 -9.37
C HIS A 235 1.50 5.24 -10.04
N ILE A 236 2.63 5.36 -9.36
CA ILE A 236 3.87 5.91 -9.93
C ILE A 236 4.81 4.72 -10.16
N ASN A 237 5.19 4.50 -11.41
CA ASN A 237 6.21 3.53 -11.78
C ASN A 237 7.58 4.10 -11.39
N LEU A 238 8.32 3.43 -10.52
CA LEU A 238 9.62 3.88 -10.04
C LEU A 238 10.82 3.20 -10.73
N LYS A 239 10.57 2.25 -11.66
CA LYS A 239 11.63 1.56 -12.42
C LYS A 239 12.45 2.49 -13.31
N PRO A 240 11.84 3.46 -14.06
CA PRO A 240 12.60 4.34 -14.92
C PRO A 240 13.58 5.22 -14.15
N ASP A 241 14.70 5.59 -14.79
CA ASP A 241 15.67 6.51 -14.20
C ASP A 241 15.00 7.87 -13.88
N PRO A 242 15.01 8.31 -12.61
CA PRO A 242 14.40 9.57 -12.18
C PRO A 242 15.17 10.82 -12.68
N ASN A 243 16.38 10.66 -13.20
CA ASN A 243 17.18 11.74 -13.79
C ASN A 243 16.90 11.93 -15.28
N ARG A 244 16.05 11.08 -15.88
CA ARG A 244 15.61 11.23 -17.26
C ARG A 244 14.97 12.60 -17.45
N VAL A 245 15.40 13.31 -18.49
CA VAL A 245 14.85 14.63 -18.85
C VAL A 245 13.59 14.43 -19.69
N ALA A 246 12.54 15.16 -19.36
CA ALA A 246 11.27 15.11 -20.08
C ALA A 246 11.46 15.59 -21.53
N GLU A 247 10.92 14.85 -22.48
CA GLU A 247 10.94 15.22 -23.89
C GLU A 247 9.98 16.38 -24.18
N THR A 248 10.35 17.19 -25.16
CA THR A 248 9.54 18.30 -25.65
C THR A 248 9.07 18.04 -27.08
N ASP A 249 7.93 18.60 -27.40
CA ASP A 249 7.44 18.66 -28.77
C ASP A 249 8.16 19.76 -29.54
N THR A 250 8.82 19.42 -30.63
CA THR A 250 9.65 20.35 -31.41
C THR A 250 8.84 21.47 -32.11
N LYS A 251 7.52 21.26 -32.29
CA LYS A 251 6.66 22.26 -32.96
C LYS A 251 6.02 23.23 -31.98
N THR A 252 5.68 22.76 -30.77
CA THR A 252 4.94 23.55 -29.81
C THR A 252 5.77 23.94 -28.58
N GLY A 253 6.92 23.32 -28.36
CA GLY A 253 7.73 23.47 -27.14
C GLY A 253 7.11 22.85 -25.89
N ALA A 254 5.94 22.23 -26.01
CA ALA A 254 5.25 21.59 -24.89
C ALA A 254 5.96 20.31 -24.45
N LEU A 255 5.89 20.02 -23.14
CA LEU A 255 6.36 18.73 -22.64
C LEU A 255 5.48 17.60 -23.18
N LYS A 256 6.12 16.58 -23.77
CA LYS A 256 5.41 15.38 -24.18
C LYS A 256 4.89 14.60 -22.98
N LYS A 257 3.88 13.77 -23.20
CA LYS A 257 3.45 12.79 -22.22
C LYS A 257 4.59 11.83 -21.90
N ASN A 258 4.58 11.31 -20.69
CA ASN A 258 5.53 10.31 -20.21
C ASN A 258 4.93 8.89 -20.34
N PRO A 259 5.08 8.20 -21.49
CA PRO A 259 4.46 6.89 -21.70
C PRO A 259 5.07 5.79 -20.82
N SER A 260 6.32 5.95 -20.41
CA SER A 260 7.00 4.99 -19.53
C SER A 260 6.60 5.15 -18.06
N GLY A 261 5.83 6.20 -17.72
CA GLY A 261 5.53 6.57 -16.36
C GLY A 261 6.77 7.04 -15.58
N GLY A 262 6.62 7.14 -14.26
CA GLY A 262 7.72 7.46 -13.36
C GLY A 262 8.08 8.93 -13.26
N ILE A 263 9.24 9.17 -12.65
CA ILE A 263 9.75 10.52 -12.38
C ILE A 263 10.60 10.99 -13.57
N GLU A 264 10.50 12.27 -13.88
CA GLU A 264 11.33 12.95 -14.88
C GLU A 264 11.79 14.31 -14.36
N LYS A 265 12.96 14.72 -14.82
CA LYS A 265 13.45 16.10 -14.71
C LYS A 265 12.82 16.97 -15.78
N ILE A 266 12.46 18.18 -15.43
CA ILE A 266 11.97 19.17 -16.39
C ILE A 266 13.18 19.94 -16.93
N PRO A 267 13.32 20.14 -18.24
CA PRO A 267 14.39 20.97 -18.79
C PRO A 267 14.27 22.42 -18.31
N ASP A 268 15.40 23.08 -18.09
CA ASP A 268 15.47 24.44 -17.54
C ASP A 268 14.67 25.46 -18.37
N PHE A 269 14.80 25.35 -19.68
CA PHE A 269 14.09 26.19 -20.61
C PHE A 269 13.88 25.45 -21.95
N VAL A 270 12.69 25.60 -22.52
CA VAL A 270 12.39 25.17 -23.89
C VAL A 270 11.66 26.32 -24.56
N GLU A 271 12.27 26.86 -25.65
CA GLU A 271 11.64 27.95 -26.41
C GLU A 271 10.36 27.43 -27.07
N ASN A 272 9.28 28.21 -26.91
CA ASN A 272 8.07 27.95 -27.68
C ASN A 272 8.24 28.50 -29.10
N PRO A 273 8.28 27.64 -30.13
CA PRO A 273 8.52 28.08 -31.50
C PRO A 273 7.45 29.01 -32.07
N ASN A 274 6.25 28.99 -31.47
CA ASN A 274 5.13 29.83 -31.89
C ASN A 274 5.06 31.20 -31.14
N LYS A 275 5.88 31.38 -30.12
CA LYS A 275 5.86 32.59 -29.29
C LYS A 275 7.25 32.87 -28.73
N ARG A 276 8.06 33.58 -29.53
CA ARG A 276 9.45 33.91 -29.21
C ARG A 276 9.56 34.56 -27.81
N GLY A 277 10.49 34.08 -27.00
CA GLY A 277 10.72 34.54 -25.64
C GLY A 277 9.77 33.91 -24.57
N TYR A 278 8.85 33.07 -24.98
CA TYR A 278 8.02 32.27 -24.05
C TYR A 278 8.43 30.82 -24.12
N GLY A 279 8.78 30.26 -23.02
CA GLY A 279 9.17 28.86 -22.89
C GLY A 279 8.42 28.17 -21.75
N TRP A 280 8.47 26.86 -21.76
CA TRP A 280 8.05 26.04 -20.65
C TRP A 280 9.23 25.99 -19.68
N THR A 281 9.20 26.87 -18.68
CA THR A 281 10.27 27.00 -17.69
C THR A 281 9.95 26.24 -16.42
N TYR A 282 10.88 26.20 -15.49
CA TYR A 282 10.64 25.74 -14.12
C TYR A 282 9.47 26.45 -13.44
N GLU A 283 9.16 27.69 -13.78
CA GLU A 283 8.03 28.43 -13.25
C GLU A 283 6.71 27.76 -13.60
N GLU A 284 6.62 27.14 -14.79
CA GLU A 284 5.40 26.44 -15.24
C GLU A 284 5.23 25.05 -14.65
N TRP A 285 6.30 24.26 -14.55
CA TRP A 285 6.25 22.86 -14.19
C TRP A 285 7.06 22.50 -12.94
N GLY A 286 7.93 23.38 -12.46
CA GLY A 286 8.95 23.05 -11.48
C GLY A 286 10.12 22.28 -12.09
N LYS A 287 10.89 21.60 -11.25
CA LYS A 287 12.09 20.84 -11.62
C LYS A 287 11.82 19.36 -11.90
N ASN A 288 10.73 18.85 -11.34
CA ASN A 288 10.39 17.44 -11.37
C ASN A 288 8.92 17.24 -11.69
N ARG A 289 8.62 16.15 -12.39
CA ARG A 289 7.27 15.62 -12.48
C ARG A 289 7.25 14.10 -12.34
N ALA A 290 6.17 13.56 -11.79
CA ALA A 290 5.91 12.12 -11.71
C ALA A 290 4.56 11.82 -12.35
N SER A 291 4.52 10.89 -13.30
CA SER A 291 3.28 10.47 -13.95
C SER A 291 2.43 9.65 -12.98
N LEU A 292 1.16 9.99 -12.89
CA LEU A 292 0.13 9.20 -12.23
C LEU A 292 -0.49 8.26 -13.28
N THR A 293 0.02 7.05 -13.38
CA THR A 293 -0.52 6.04 -14.28
C THR A 293 -1.85 5.53 -13.71
N PRO A 294 -2.98 5.64 -14.44
CA PRO A 294 -4.28 5.28 -13.91
C PRO A 294 -4.45 3.75 -13.85
N ASP A 295 -4.90 3.26 -12.70
CA ASP A 295 -5.45 1.91 -12.54
C ASP A 295 -6.98 1.95 -12.69
N LYS A 296 -7.65 2.95 -12.07
CA LYS A 296 -9.08 3.21 -12.22
C LYS A 296 -9.40 4.67 -11.94
N VAL A 297 -9.95 5.40 -12.89
CA VAL A 297 -10.44 6.78 -12.72
C VAL A 297 -11.93 6.77 -12.49
N THR A 298 -12.40 7.53 -11.50
CA THR A 298 -13.83 7.63 -11.13
C THR A 298 -14.37 9.04 -11.19
N GLY A 299 -13.49 10.06 -11.14
CA GLY A 299 -13.89 11.46 -11.07
C GLY A 299 -14.05 12.18 -12.40
N ALA A 300 -13.67 11.53 -13.51
CA ALA A 300 -13.87 12.04 -14.87
C ALA A 300 -13.85 10.89 -15.87
N THR A 301 -14.60 11.02 -16.97
CA THR A 301 -14.48 10.10 -18.11
C THR A 301 -13.30 10.48 -18.98
N ASN A 302 -12.88 9.56 -19.87
CA ASN A 302 -11.75 9.84 -20.79
C ASN A 302 -12.13 10.84 -21.90
N GLU A 303 -13.43 10.99 -22.21
CA GLU A 303 -13.94 12.03 -23.09
C GLU A 303 -13.89 13.43 -22.44
N GLU A 304 -14.18 13.52 -21.14
CA GLU A 304 -14.10 14.77 -20.39
C GLU A 304 -12.64 15.20 -20.22
N ARG A 305 -11.76 14.26 -19.91
CA ARG A 305 -10.35 14.51 -19.65
C ARG A 305 -9.50 13.32 -20.10
N ASP A 306 -8.28 13.62 -20.57
CA ASP A 306 -7.29 12.60 -20.82
C ASP A 306 -6.74 12.02 -19.51
N ASN A 307 -7.22 10.84 -19.15
CA ASN A 307 -6.88 10.18 -17.89
C ASN A 307 -5.40 9.72 -17.82
N ASN A 308 -4.64 9.78 -18.93
CA ASN A 308 -3.20 9.49 -18.98
C ASN A 308 -2.34 10.75 -18.89
N SER A 309 -2.89 11.89 -18.45
CA SER A 309 -2.17 13.16 -18.40
C SER A 309 -2.07 13.78 -16.99
N TYR A 310 -2.28 12.98 -15.95
CA TYR A 310 -2.13 13.44 -14.57
C TYR A 310 -0.70 13.26 -14.07
N TYR A 311 -0.20 14.29 -13.39
CA TYR A 311 1.15 14.32 -12.82
C TYR A 311 1.14 14.94 -11.42
N PHE A 312 2.06 14.49 -10.57
CA PHE A 312 2.62 15.36 -9.55
C PHE A 312 3.75 16.17 -10.15
N HIS A 313 3.86 17.44 -9.82
CA HIS A 313 4.96 18.33 -10.23
C HIS A 313 5.26 19.38 -9.16
N ASP A 314 6.48 19.87 -9.10
CA ASP A 314 6.94 20.74 -8.01
C ASP A 314 7.05 22.23 -8.39
N SER A 315 6.18 22.72 -9.28
CA SER A 315 6.03 24.15 -9.49
C SER A 315 5.54 24.84 -8.20
N GLN A 316 5.70 26.13 -8.13
CA GLN A 316 5.33 26.93 -6.95
C GLN A 316 4.39 28.06 -7.31
N LYS A 317 3.50 27.83 -8.27
CA LYS A 317 2.54 28.81 -8.79
C LYS A 317 1.31 28.98 -7.92
N GLY A 318 0.95 27.91 -7.19
CA GLY A 318 -0.30 27.82 -6.44
C GLY A 318 -1.52 27.49 -7.31
N TYR A 319 -1.30 26.92 -8.50
CA TYR A 319 -2.34 26.37 -9.37
C TYR A 319 -1.75 25.37 -10.38
N SER A 320 -2.60 24.55 -10.97
CA SER A 320 -2.22 23.62 -12.03
C SER A 320 -3.31 23.48 -13.10
N HIS A 321 -2.94 23.10 -14.29
CA HIS A 321 -3.87 22.85 -15.40
C HIS A 321 -4.33 21.39 -15.47
N GLY A 322 -4.69 20.80 -14.34
CA GLY A 322 -5.20 19.43 -14.30
C GLY A 322 -4.33 18.42 -13.58
N CYS A 323 -3.13 18.79 -13.22
CA CYS A 323 -2.20 18.04 -12.39
C CYS A 323 -2.31 18.42 -10.92
N THR A 324 -1.46 17.88 -10.08
CA THR A 324 -1.32 18.30 -8.69
C THR A 324 0.09 18.85 -8.47
N GLU A 325 0.18 20.13 -8.15
CA GLU A 325 1.39 20.79 -7.68
C GLU A 325 1.68 20.34 -6.26
N VAL A 326 2.92 19.95 -5.96
CA VAL A 326 3.33 19.44 -4.64
C VAL A 326 4.68 20.01 -4.23
N GLU A 327 5.01 19.92 -2.94
CA GLU A 327 6.34 20.27 -2.44
C GLU A 327 7.41 19.35 -3.03
N THR A 328 8.59 19.91 -3.37
CA THR A 328 9.72 19.19 -3.96
C THR A 328 10.16 17.99 -3.11
N GLU A 329 9.97 18.07 -1.80
CA GLU A 329 10.31 17.02 -0.86
C GLU A 329 9.61 15.68 -1.16
N LEU A 330 8.43 15.69 -1.77
CA LEU A 330 7.78 14.46 -2.24
C LEU A 330 8.67 13.69 -3.23
N PHE A 331 9.34 14.40 -4.15
CA PHE A 331 10.21 13.76 -5.14
C PHE A 331 11.49 13.19 -4.52
N ASN A 332 12.02 13.84 -3.48
CA ASN A 332 13.13 13.29 -2.70
C ASN A 332 12.72 11.97 -2.05
N LYS A 333 11.53 11.93 -1.43
CA LYS A 333 11.00 10.71 -0.81
C LYS A 333 10.70 9.60 -1.82
N LEU A 334 10.15 9.93 -2.99
CA LEU A 334 9.95 8.96 -4.08
C LEU A 334 11.27 8.36 -4.55
N ASN A 335 12.33 9.19 -4.68
CA ASN A 335 13.65 8.72 -5.05
C ASN A 335 14.29 7.84 -3.97
N ASP A 336 14.12 8.19 -2.71
CA ASP A 336 14.62 7.39 -1.58
C ASP A 336 13.89 6.04 -1.55
N TYR A 337 12.58 6.03 -1.74
CA TYR A 337 11.75 4.82 -1.80
C TYR A 337 12.16 3.91 -2.98
N ARG A 338 12.45 4.50 -4.15
CA ARG A 338 13.02 3.78 -5.30
C ARG A 338 14.38 3.15 -4.99
N LYS A 339 15.30 3.91 -4.37
CA LYS A 339 16.63 3.41 -3.97
C LYS A 339 16.54 2.25 -2.98
N ALA A 340 15.49 2.25 -2.17
CA ALA A 340 15.18 1.15 -1.25
C ALA A 340 14.65 -0.13 -1.95
N GLY A 341 14.63 -0.16 -3.29
CA GLY A 341 14.27 -1.33 -4.08
C GLY A 341 12.80 -1.42 -4.50
N HIS A 342 12.01 -0.38 -4.25
CA HIS A 342 10.60 -0.39 -4.65
C HIS A 342 10.40 0.09 -6.09
N ASP A 343 9.69 -0.70 -6.86
CA ASP A 343 9.43 -0.46 -8.29
C ASP A 343 8.17 0.38 -8.55
N ARG A 344 7.31 0.50 -7.55
CA ARG A 344 5.99 1.12 -7.67
C ARG A 344 5.53 1.66 -6.32
N ILE A 345 4.79 2.77 -6.37
CA ILE A 345 4.01 3.24 -5.22
C ILE A 345 2.58 3.52 -5.66
N ASP A 346 1.60 3.04 -4.89
CA ASP A 346 0.19 3.24 -5.17
C ASP A 346 -0.27 4.62 -4.71
N VAL A 347 -1.15 5.25 -5.49
CA VAL A 347 -1.68 6.59 -5.24
C VAL A 347 -3.20 6.56 -5.31
N ILE A 348 -3.86 6.99 -4.24
CA ILE A 348 -5.30 7.23 -4.22
C ILE A 348 -5.55 8.73 -4.29
N VAL A 349 -6.36 9.17 -5.25
CA VAL A 349 -6.91 10.52 -5.28
C VAL A 349 -8.36 10.44 -4.83
N LYS A 350 -8.66 11.07 -3.69
CA LYS A 350 -10.01 11.05 -3.11
C LYS A 350 -10.30 12.34 -2.34
N TYR A 351 -11.42 12.97 -2.64
CA TYR A 351 -11.84 14.20 -1.98
C TYR A 351 -12.88 13.93 -0.87
N PRO A 352 -12.82 14.66 0.25
CA PRO A 352 -13.81 14.54 1.32
C PRO A 352 -15.24 14.94 0.90
N GLY A 353 -15.36 15.73 -0.18
CA GLY A 353 -16.65 16.15 -0.71
C GLY A 353 -16.51 17.13 -1.87
N PRO A 354 -17.57 17.42 -2.62
CA PRO A 354 -17.52 18.17 -3.87
C PRO A 354 -17.04 19.63 -3.71
N ASN A 355 -17.26 20.24 -2.55
CA ASN A 355 -16.81 21.60 -2.24
C ASN A 355 -15.45 21.65 -1.53
N HIS A 356 -14.77 20.52 -1.36
CA HIS A 356 -13.43 20.49 -0.76
C HIS A 356 -12.47 21.34 -1.56
N SER A 357 -11.74 22.23 -0.87
CA SER A 357 -10.72 23.07 -1.48
C SER A 357 -9.49 22.24 -1.85
N THR A 358 -9.05 22.37 -3.09
CA THR A 358 -7.83 21.72 -3.58
C THR A 358 -6.62 22.66 -3.57
N ASN A 359 -6.73 23.83 -2.90
CA ASN A 359 -5.63 24.77 -2.70
C ASN A 359 -4.98 24.54 -1.33
N GLY A 360 -3.75 24.09 -1.33
CA GLY A 360 -2.94 23.81 -0.12
C GLY A 360 -1.86 24.84 0.18
N GLY A 361 -1.80 25.94 -0.57
CA GLY A 361 -0.84 27.03 -0.32
C GLY A 361 0.58 26.70 -0.79
N THR A 362 0.74 26.08 -1.96
CA THR A 362 2.03 25.79 -2.59
C THR A 362 2.69 27.02 -3.23
N LYS A 363 1.96 28.11 -3.39
CA LYS A 363 2.51 29.35 -3.97
C LYS A 363 3.67 29.87 -3.13
N LYS A 364 4.83 30.11 -3.77
CA LYS A 364 5.97 30.75 -3.12
C LYS A 364 5.62 32.21 -2.77
N ASN A 365 5.84 32.58 -1.53
CA ASN A 365 5.71 33.98 -1.15
C ASN A 365 6.84 34.82 -1.79
N GLU A 366 6.50 35.80 -2.60
CA GLU A 366 7.46 36.68 -3.28
C GLU A 366 8.24 37.61 -2.31
N LYS A 367 8.11 37.44 -0.99
CA LYS A 367 8.72 38.32 0.02
C LYS A 367 10.20 38.05 0.35
N ASN A 368 10.87 37.16 -0.39
CA ASN A 368 12.32 36.90 -0.23
C ASN A 368 13.01 36.91 -1.60
N LYS A 369 12.92 38.00 -2.32
CA LYS A 369 13.86 38.39 -3.38
C LYS A 369 14.78 39.48 -2.89
#